data_cee15312880d074885d91695aaae13f9
#
_entry.id   cee15312880d074885d91695aaae13f9
#
_cell.length_a   1.000
_cell.length_b   1.000
_cell.length_c   1.000
_cell.angle_alpha   90.00
_cell.angle_beta   90.00
_cell.angle_gamma   90.00
#
_symmetry.space_group_name_H-M   'P 1'
#
loop_
_entity.id
_entity.type
_entity.pdbx_description
1 polymer ?
#
loop_
_entity_poly.entity_id
_entity_poly.type
_entity_poly.pdbx_seq_one_letter_code
_entity_poly.pdbx_strand_id
1 'polypeptide(L)'
;MLVLQNTREPFEDCYSKADKALYHVKQNGKQGFFFYQQMELDLSENEVTGKDLGLIAHALSESGRYNGALNLDYREFAKIYEYMNHLNERYKHHCFLIMVTIDTAPGSVTHTENREQALACMEQAIHEKIRRVDICTRYSSMQYLLILYEPDETQISKVMDRIFQYYDTLYDKKDFIPSYEYRPIQHSND
;
A
#
# COMPACT_ATOMS: atom_id res chain seq x y z
N MET A 1 8.31 -28.38 6.97
CA MET A 1 9.32 -29.22 7.69
C MET A 1 9.56 -28.53 9.02
N LEU A 2 9.27 -29.22 10.13
CA LEU A 2 9.46 -28.69 11.47
C LEU A 2 10.89 -29.06 11.92
N VAL A 3 11.71 -28.04 12.20
CA VAL A 3 13.07 -28.25 12.71
C VAL A 3 13.05 -27.88 14.19
N LEU A 4 13.15 -28.88 15.07
CA LEU A 4 13.32 -28.70 16.50
C LEU A 4 14.82 -28.67 16.79
N GLN A 5 15.34 -27.51 17.19
CA GLN A 5 16.63 -27.44 17.84
C GLN A 5 16.44 -27.75 19.31
N ASN A 6 17.27 -28.65 19.84
CA ASN A 6 17.45 -29.15 21.20
C ASN A 6 16.93 -28.17 22.29
N THR A 7 15.62 -28.01 22.40
CA THR A 7 14.95 -27.11 23.34
C THR A 7 14.44 -27.96 24.52
N ARG A 8 14.58 -27.42 25.74
CA ARG A 8 13.97 -27.99 26.96
C ARG A 8 12.46 -27.65 27.05
N GLU A 9 11.87 -27.11 25.99
CA GLU A 9 10.48 -26.70 25.95
C GLU A 9 9.55 -27.92 25.76
N PRO A 10 8.35 -27.89 26.36
CA PRO A 10 7.32 -28.91 26.13
C PRO A 10 6.94 -28.97 24.64
N PHE A 11 6.64 -30.19 24.17
CA PHE A 11 6.28 -30.40 22.75
C PHE A 11 5.10 -29.59 22.29
N GLU A 12 4.10 -29.38 23.16
CA GLU A 12 2.90 -28.57 22.86
C GLU A 12 3.24 -27.11 22.57
N ASP A 13 4.21 -26.55 23.30
CA ASP A 13 4.66 -25.15 23.07
C ASP A 13 5.42 -25.04 21.75
N CYS A 14 6.30 -25.96 21.45
CA CYS A 14 7.02 -26.04 20.19
C CYS A 14 6.07 -26.19 19.01
N TYR A 15 5.02 -27.00 19.14
CA TYR A 15 4.01 -27.20 18.11
C TYR A 15 3.21 -25.92 17.88
N SER A 16 2.75 -25.25 18.94
CA SER A 16 2.03 -23.98 18.87
C SER A 16 2.85 -22.89 18.19
N LYS A 17 4.14 -22.78 18.53
CA LYS A 17 5.08 -21.83 17.90
C LYS A 17 5.26 -22.11 16.41
N ALA A 18 5.39 -23.37 16.03
CA ALA A 18 5.54 -23.79 14.65
C ALA A 18 4.26 -23.54 13.83
N ASP A 19 3.09 -23.76 14.40
CA ASP A 19 1.81 -23.49 13.73
C ASP A 19 1.61 -21.99 13.47
N LYS A 20 1.96 -21.15 14.44
CA LYS A 20 1.94 -19.68 14.27
C LYS A 20 2.88 -19.22 13.15
N ALA A 21 4.11 -19.73 13.12
CA ALA A 21 5.07 -19.40 12.07
C ALA A 21 4.58 -19.87 10.67
N LEU A 22 3.98 -21.07 10.61
CA LEU A 22 3.39 -21.60 9.38
C LEU A 22 2.19 -20.76 8.92
N TYR A 23 1.34 -20.30 9.84
CA TYR A 23 0.21 -19.44 9.56
C TYR A 23 0.68 -18.12 8.95
N HIS A 24 1.73 -17.52 9.53
CA HIS A 24 2.34 -16.28 8.99
C HIS A 24 2.84 -16.46 7.55
N VAL A 25 3.54 -17.56 7.24
CA VAL A 25 3.98 -17.86 5.85
C VAL A 25 2.79 -18.05 4.91
N LYS A 26 1.71 -18.68 5.37
CA LYS A 26 0.49 -18.87 4.56
C LYS A 26 -0.21 -17.56 4.23
N GLN A 27 -0.20 -16.60 5.14
CA GLN A 27 -0.76 -15.27 4.94
C GLN A 27 0.08 -14.42 3.97
N ASN A 28 1.40 -14.57 4.00
CA ASN A 28 2.36 -13.79 3.22
C ASN A 28 2.80 -14.49 1.90
N GLY A 29 1.84 -15.08 1.18
CA GLY A 29 2.08 -15.57 -0.19
C GLY A 29 2.50 -17.04 -0.31
N LYS A 30 2.51 -17.81 0.77
CA LYS A 30 2.78 -19.26 0.82
C LYS A 30 4.16 -19.71 0.31
N GLN A 31 5.08 -18.78 0.08
CA GLN A 31 6.45 -19.10 -0.34
C GLN A 31 7.45 -18.59 0.69
N GLY A 32 8.33 -19.45 1.18
CA GLY A 32 9.38 -19.12 2.12
C GLY A 32 9.35 -19.89 3.42
N PHE A 33 10.18 -19.44 4.37
CA PHE A 33 10.25 -19.93 5.74
C PHE A 33 10.25 -18.74 6.69
N PHE A 34 9.82 -18.97 7.93
CA PHE A 34 9.77 -17.95 8.95
C PHE A 34 10.18 -18.55 10.31
N PHE A 35 11.01 -17.84 11.05
CA PHE A 35 11.40 -18.26 12.39
C PHE A 35 10.47 -17.62 13.43
N TYR A 36 9.91 -18.40 14.33
CA TYR A 36 9.04 -17.90 15.39
C TYR A 36 9.71 -16.79 16.25
N GLN A 37 11.01 -16.88 16.48
CA GLN A 37 11.79 -15.87 17.20
C GLN A 37 11.76 -14.48 16.52
N GLN A 38 11.59 -14.42 15.21
CA GLN A 38 11.41 -13.13 14.50
C GLN A 38 10.04 -12.53 14.79
N MET A 39 9.05 -13.35 15.04
CA MET A 39 7.72 -12.92 15.49
C MET A 39 7.75 -12.33 16.90
N GLU A 40 8.58 -12.87 17.80
CA GLU A 40 8.76 -12.33 19.15
C GLU A 40 9.48 -10.98 19.15
N LEU A 41 10.36 -10.72 18.20
CA LEU A 41 11.02 -9.43 18.05
C LEU A 41 10.06 -8.33 17.55
N ASP A 42 9.08 -8.70 16.72
CA ASP A 42 8.02 -7.79 16.25
C ASP A 42 6.89 -7.60 17.29
N LEU A 43 6.76 -8.54 18.23
CA LEU A 43 5.74 -8.53 19.30
C LEU A 43 6.37 -8.33 20.69
N SER A 44 7.65 -8.01 20.75
CA SER A 44 8.46 -8.10 21.96
C SER A 44 8.11 -7.08 23.03
N GLU A 45 7.98 -7.60 24.15
CA GLU A 45 8.18 -7.27 25.54
C GLU A 45 6.96 -7.43 26.45
N ASN A 46 5.81 -7.86 25.95
CA ASN A 46 4.72 -8.24 26.84
C ASN A 46 4.14 -9.59 26.39
N GLU A 47 4.01 -10.53 27.31
CA GLU A 47 3.21 -11.74 27.18
C GLU A 47 1.76 -11.32 26.89
N VAL A 48 1.46 -11.08 25.60
CA VAL A 48 0.10 -10.87 25.13
C VAL A 48 -0.59 -12.23 25.16
N THR A 49 -1.10 -12.59 26.32
CA THR A 49 -2.15 -13.59 26.37
C THR A 49 -3.27 -13.00 25.50
N GLY A 50 -3.61 -13.65 24.37
CA GLY A 50 -4.44 -13.14 23.27
C GLY A 50 -5.91 -12.79 23.63
N LYS A 51 -6.12 -12.21 24.82
CA LYS A 51 -7.40 -11.76 25.37
C LYS A 51 -7.42 -10.27 25.67
N ASP A 52 -6.31 -9.55 25.57
CA ASP A 52 -6.27 -8.12 25.82
C ASP A 52 -6.42 -7.34 24.51
N LEU A 53 -7.63 -6.91 24.24
CA LEU A 53 -7.97 -6.10 23.06
C LEU A 53 -7.17 -4.79 23.03
N GLY A 54 -6.83 -4.23 24.20
CA GLY A 54 -6.04 -2.99 24.28
C GLY A 54 -4.62 -3.17 23.74
N LEU A 55 -3.96 -4.28 24.09
CA LEU A 55 -2.64 -4.60 23.58
C LEU A 55 -2.66 -4.90 22.08
N ILE A 56 -3.68 -5.64 21.60
CA ILE A 56 -3.86 -5.87 20.16
C ILE A 56 -4.08 -4.55 19.42
N ALA A 57 -4.94 -3.69 19.93
CA ALA A 57 -5.19 -2.38 19.33
C ALA A 57 -3.92 -1.50 19.31
N HIS A 58 -3.11 -1.54 20.38
CA HIS A 58 -1.82 -0.84 20.42
C HIS A 58 -0.86 -1.39 19.37
N ALA A 59 -0.68 -2.70 19.28
CA ALA A 59 0.19 -3.34 18.29
C ALA A 59 -0.24 -2.99 16.86
N LEU A 60 -1.56 -3.02 16.57
CA LEU A 60 -2.10 -2.62 15.27
C LEU A 60 -1.83 -1.13 14.98
N SER A 61 -1.93 -0.25 15.98
CA SER A 61 -1.66 1.18 15.79
C SER A 61 -0.19 1.48 15.54
N GLU A 62 0.72 0.71 16.15
CA GLU A 62 2.17 0.84 15.91
C GLU A 62 2.56 0.33 14.52
N SER A 63 2.00 -0.81 14.08
CA SER A 63 2.26 -1.36 12.74
C SER A 63 1.75 -0.46 11.61
N GLY A 64 0.77 0.39 11.88
CA GLY A 64 0.20 1.35 10.93
C GLY A 64 0.95 2.70 10.84
N ARG A 65 2.14 2.84 11.43
CA ARG A 65 2.93 4.07 11.34
C ARG A 65 3.73 4.10 10.04
N TYR A 66 3.17 4.74 9.02
CA TYR A 66 3.86 5.07 7.77
C TYR A 66 3.78 6.58 7.52
N ASN A 67 4.76 7.10 6.80
CA ASN A 67 4.78 8.50 6.37
C ASN A 67 4.21 8.58 4.94
N GLY A 68 3.35 9.55 4.69
CA GLY A 68 2.71 9.75 3.39
C GLY A 68 1.53 8.81 3.17
N ALA A 69 1.22 8.53 1.92
CA ALA A 69 0.15 7.64 1.51
C ALA A 69 0.42 6.17 1.86
N LEU A 70 -0.64 5.41 2.02
CA LEU A 70 -0.56 3.97 2.13
C LEU A 70 -0.24 3.36 0.76
N ASN A 71 1.00 2.90 0.57
CA ASN A 71 1.42 2.19 -0.64
C ASN A 71 1.18 0.69 -0.47
N LEU A 72 0.35 0.13 -1.34
CA LEU A 72 -0.07 -1.26 -1.29
C LEU A 72 0.34 -2.00 -2.57
N ASP A 73 0.44 -3.31 -2.48
CA ASP A 73 0.42 -4.11 -3.69
C ASP A 73 -0.97 -4.06 -4.36
N TYR A 74 -1.03 -4.42 -5.65
CA TYR A 74 -2.29 -4.34 -6.41
C TYR A 74 -3.42 -5.21 -5.82
N ARG A 75 -3.10 -6.35 -5.21
CA ARG A 75 -4.12 -7.25 -4.62
C ARG A 75 -4.72 -6.67 -3.35
N GLU A 76 -3.90 -6.04 -2.53
CA GLU A 76 -4.34 -5.34 -1.33
C GLU A 76 -5.13 -4.09 -1.71
N PHE A 77 -4.65 -3.33 -2.68
CA PHE A 77 -5.37 -2.18 -3.23
C PHE A 77 -6.76 -2.56 -3.75
N ALA A 78 -6.89 -3.65 -4.50
CA ALA A 78 -8.17 -4.12 -5.02
C ALA A 78 -9.17 -4.48 -3.90
N LYS A 79 -8.69 -5.09 -2.81
CA LYS A 79 -9.54 -5.38 -1.62
C LYS A 79 -10.02 -4.10 -0.95
N ILE A 80 -9.15 -3.10 -0.82
CA ILE A 80 -9.52 -1.81 -0.25
C ILE A 80 -10.50 -1.08 -1.18
N TYR A 81 -10.28 -1.13 -2.49
CA TYR A 81 -11.23 -0.57 -3.46
C TYR A 81 -12.63 -1.17 -3.31
N GLU A 82 -12.74 -2.50 -3.23
CA GLU A 82 -13.99 -3.21 -2.99
C GLU A 82 -14.63 -2.81 -1.65
N TYR A 83 -13.84 -2.74 -0.59
CA TYR A 83 -14.31 -2.29 0.72
C TYR A 83 -14.84 -0.85 0.69
N MET A 84 -14.13 0.07 0.02
CA MET A 84 -14.55 1.46 -0.15
C MET A 84 -15.83 1.58 -0.97
N ASN A 85 -16.00 0.72 -1.98
CA ASN A 85 -17.23 0.64 -2.76
C ASN A 85 -18.44 0.29 -1.86
N HIS A 86 -18.31 -0.74 -1.03
CA HIS A 86 -19.38 -1.11 -0.07
C HIS A 86 -19.62 -0.02 1.00
N LEU A 87 -18.58 0.68 1.45
CA LEU A 87 -18.75 1.82 2.35
C LEU A 87 -19.55 2.96 1.70
N ASN A 88 -19.25 3.26 0.43
CA ASN A 88 -19.95 4.30 -0.31
C ASN A 88 -21.43 3.99 -0.52
N GLU A 89 -21.78 2.74 -0.78
CA GLU A 89 -23.18 2.30 -0.85
C GLU A 89 -23.96 2.63 0.42
N ARG A 90 -23.35 2.35 1.57
CA ARG A 90 -24.02 2.45 2.87
C ARG A 90 -24.00 3.85 3.46
N TYR A 91 -22.88 4.55 3.33
CA TYR A 91 -22.62 5.80 4.05
C TYR A 91 -22.53 7.03 3.15
N LYS A 92 -22.63 6.85 1.83
CA LYS A 92 -22.51 7.93 0.82
C LYS A 92 -21.22 8.76 0.96
N HIS A 93 -20.12 8.09 1.29
CA HIS A 93 -18.80 8.73 1.26
C HIS A 93 -18.41 9.07 -0.18
N HIS A 94 -17.68 10.15 -0.35
CA HIS A 94 -17.16 10.54 -1.65
C HIS A 94 -15.71 10.06 -1.77
N CYS A 95 -15.51 8.94 -2.49
CA CYS A 95 -14.19 8.43 -2.82
C CYS A 95 -14.00 8.45 -4.32
N PHE A 96 -12.77 8.74 -4.77
CA PHE A 96 -12.44 8.78 -6.19
C PHE A 96 -11.26 7.85 -6.47
N LEU A 97 -11.43 7.05 -7.52
CA LEU A 97 -10.34 6.33 -8.14
C LEU A 97 -9.69 7.23 -9.18
N ILE A 98 -8.37 7.37 -9.10
CA ILE A 98 -7.57 8.15 -10.03
C ILE A 98 -6.54 7.24 -10.66
N MET A 99 -6.36 7.34 -11.98
CA MET A 99 -5.27 6.72 -12.69
C MET A 99 -4.31 7.81 -13.17
N VAL A 100 -3.08 7.72 -12.71
CA VAL A 100 -1.97 8.57 -13.19
C VAL A 100 -1.20 7.78 -14.24
N THR A 101 -1.05 8.35 -15.43
CA THR A 101 -0.30 7.75 -16.53
C THR A 101 0.91 8.64 -16.86
N ILE A 102 2.05 8.02 -17.11
CA ILE A 102 3.28 8.71 -17.53
C ILE A 102 3.51 8.37 -19.00
N ASP A 103 3.21 9.31 -19.88
CA ASP A 103 3.35 9.14 -21.32
C ASP A 103 4.70 9.67 -21.81
N THR A 104 5.19 9.06 -22.89
CA THR A 104 6.38 9.57 -23.59
C THR A 104 6.03 10.86 -24.32
N ALA A 105 6.82 11.91 -24.11
CA ALA A 105 6.63 13.17 -24.83
C ALA A 105 6.80 12.99 -26.35
N PRO A 106 5.97 13.62 -27.18
CA PRO A 106 6.05 13.50 -28.63
C PRO A 106 7.45 13.86 -29.15
N GLY A 107 8.06 12.98 -29.95
CA GLY A 107 9.37 13.18 -30.54
C GLY A 107 10.57 12.90 -29.62
N SER A 108 10.35 12.48 -28.39
CA SER A 108 11.42 12.09 -27.47
C SER A 108 11.95 10.70 -27.76
N VAL A 109 13.28 10.55 -27.77
CA VAL A 109 13.94 9.24 -27.78
C VAL A 109 14.10 8.79 -26.32
N THR A 110 13.33 7.78 -25.94
CA THR A 110 13.32 7.32 -24.55
C THR A 110 14.34 6.22 -24.33
N HIS A 111 15.21 6.43 -23.34
CA HIS A 111 16.08 5.39 -22.80
C HIS A 111 15.40 4.71 -21.60
N THR A 112 15.64 3.43 -21.42
CA THR A 112 15.05 2.66 -20.29
C THR A 112 15.39 3.28 -18.92
N GLU A 113 16.61 3.77 -18.76
CA GLU A 113 17.06 4.45 -17.53
C GLU A 113 16.25 5.71 -17.22
N ASN A 114 15.91 6.53 -18.22
CA ASN A 114 15.09 7.72 -18.05
C ASN A 114 13.67 7.36 -17.60
N ARG A 115 13.12 6.28 -18.15
CA ARG A 115 11.81 5.78 -17.75
C ARG A 115 11.77 5.35 -16.29
N GLU A 116 12.76 4.58 -15.85
CA GLU A 116 12.84 4.13 -14.45
C GLU A 116 13.02 5.32 -13.50
N GLN A 117 13.82 6.31 -13.89
CA GLN A 117 13.99 7.53 -13.12
C GLN A 117 12.67 8.34 -13.04
N ALA A 118 11.96 8.52 -14.16
CA ALA A 118 10.68 9.21 -14.20
C ALA A 118 9.64 8.52 -13.29
N LEU A 119 9.60 7.20 -13.32
CA LEU A 119 8.72 6.41 -12.45
C LEU A 119 9.06 6.57 -10.99
N ALA A 120 10.33 6.49 -10.61
CA ALA A 120 10.76 6.68 -9.23
C ALA A 120 10.43 8.09 -8.71
N CYS A 121 10.63 9.13 -9.55
CA CYS A 121 10.26 10.51 -9.23
C CYS A 121 8.74 10.67 -9.05
N MET A 122 7.93 10.00 -9.88
CA MET A 122 6.46 10.05 -9.74
C MET A 122 6.01 9.32 -8.48
N GLU A 123 6.56 8.17 -8.18
CA GLU A 123 6.27 7.44 -6.94
C GLU A 123 6.57 8.30 -5.71
N GLN A 124 7.73 8.93 -5.68
CA GLN A 124 8.10 9.87 -4.62
C GLN A 124 7.13 11.05 -4.55
N ALA A 125 6.75 11.64 -5.71
CA ALA A 125 5.83 12.77 -5.74
C ALA A 125 4.44 12.39 -5.20
N ILE A 126 3.92 11.23 -5.56
CA ILE A 126 2.66 10.72 -5.03
C ILE A 126 2.78 10.56 -3.51
N HIS A 127 3.79 9.84 -3.03
CA HIS A 127 3.98 9.57 -1.61
C HIS A 127 4.04 10.82 -0.74
N GLU A 128 4.73 11.86 -1.21
CA GLU A 128 4.92 13.07 -0.43
C GLU A 128 3.75 14.06 -0.51
N LYS A 129 2.93 13.97 -1.56
CA LYS A 129 1.90 14.98 -1.82
C LYS A 129 0.47 14.54 -1.58
N ILE A 130 0.19 13.27 -1.35
CA ILE A 130 -1.13 12.82 -0.91
C ILE A 130 -1.18 12.59 0.59
N ARG A 131 -2.40 12.49 1.13
CA ARG A 131 -2.63 12.40 2.58
C ARG A 131 -2.41 10.97 3.06
N ARG A 132 -2.22 10.82 4.38
CA ARG A 132 -2.11 9.52 5.04
C ARG A 132 -3.34 8.62 4.90
N VAL A 133 -4.51 9.21 4.68
CA VAL A 133 -5.78 8.49 4.47
C VAL A 133 -5.96 8.04 3.03
N ASP A 134 -5.16 8.59 2.09
CA ASP A 134 -5.20 8.23 0.70
C ASP A 134 -4.32 7.01 0.44
N ILE A 135 -4.64 6.26 -0.59
CA ILE A 135 -4.02 4.98 -0.89
C ILE A 135 -3.48 5.01 -2.30
N CYS A 136 -2.33 4.40 -2.51
CA CYS A 136 -1.76 4.28 -3.85
C CYS A 136 -1.19 2.89 -4.11
N THR A 137 -1.10 2.55 -5.39
CA THR A 137 -0.43 1.34 -5.87
C THR A 137 0.16 1.58 -7.25
N ARG A 138 1.25 0.90 -7.55
CA ARG A 138 1.75 0.81 -8.91
C ARG A 138 0.93 -0.22 -9.68
N TYR A 139 0.23 0.22 -10.73
CA TYR A 139 -0.65 -0.63 -11.53
C TYR A 139 0.07 -1.30 -12.70
N SER A 140 0.90 -0.55 -13.39
CA SER A 140 1.67 -1.05 -14.54
C SER A 140 3.06 -0.44 -14.60
N SER A 141 3.78 -0.68 -15.70
CA SER A 141 5.09 -0.08 -15.93
C SER A 141 5.06 1.44 -16.09
N MET A 142 3.89 2.04 -16.36
CA MET A 142 3.73 3.48 -16.61
C MET A 142 2.54 4.09 -15.89
N GLN A 143 1.89 3.36 -14.96
CA GLN A 143 0.65 3.79 -14.34
C GLN A 143 0.62 3.53 -12.85
N TYR A 144 0.03 4.48 -12.13
CA TYR A 144 -0.31 4.39 -10.71
C TYR A 144 -1.82 4.54 -10.53
N LEU A 145 -2.38 3.82 -9.59
CA LEU A 145 -3.75 4.01 -9.13
C LEU A 145 -3.73 4.63 -7.74
N LEU A 146 -4.63 5.59 -7.52
CA LEU A 146 -4.84 6.24 -6.23
C LEU A 146 -6.32 6.15 -5.85
N ILE A 147 -6.58 6.02 -4.55
CA ILE A 147 -7.89 6.25 -3.97
C ILE A 147 -7.77 7.50 -3.09
N LEU A 148 -8.50 8.56 -3.44
CA LEU A 148 -8.62 9.75 -2.61
C LEU A 148 -9.92 9.69 -1.81
N TYR A 149 -9.80 9.92 -0.50
CA TYR A 149 -10.91 9.88 0.43
C TYR A 149 -11.48 11.27 0.68
N GLU A 150 -12.79 11.44 0.43
CA GLU A 150 -13.54 12.69 0.63
C GLU A 150 -12.91 13.97 0.04
N PRO A 151 -12.36 13.98 -1.19
CA PRO A 151 -12.13 15.22 -1.87
C PRO A 151 -13.44 15.71 -2.52
N ASP A 152 -13.63 16.99 -2.67
CA ASP A 152 -14.53 17.50 -3.69
C ASP A 152 -13.82 17.48 -5.07
N GLU A 153 -14.56 17.56 -6.17
CA GLU A 153 -13.99 17.52 -7.52
C GLU A 153 -12.96 18.63 -7.76
N THR A 154 -13.14 19.78 -7.12
CA THR A 154 -12.20 20.91 -7.23
C THR A 154 -10.89 20.65 -6.47
N GLN A 155 -10.92 19.79 -5.48
CA GLN A 155 -9.72 19.40 -4.73
C GLN A 155 -8.90 18.33 -5.47
N ILE A 156 -9.52 17.50 -6.32
CA ILE A 156 -8.80 16.50 -7.12
C ILE A 156 -7.76 17.21 -8.01
N SER A 157 -8.17 18.22 -8.78
CA SER A 157 -7.24 18.96 -9.63
C SER A 157 -6.09 19.58 -8.84
N LYS A 158 -6.37 20.18 -7.68
CA LYS A 158 -5.33 20.75 -6.81
C LYS A 158 -4.36 19.72 -6.26
N VAL A 159 -4.85 18.51 -5.93
CA VAL A 159 -3.98 17.42 -5.49
C VAL A 159 -3.09 16.97 -6.64
N MET A 160 -3.65 16.78 -7.82
CA MET A 160 -2.90 16.38 -9.01
C MET A 160 -1.89 17.44 -9.46
N ASP A 161 -2.27 18.72 -9.46
CA ASP A 161 -1.37 19.83 -9.76
C ASP A 161 -0.17 19.84 -8.79
N ARG A 162 -0.41 19.63 -7.51
CA ARG A 162 0.65 19.56 -6.49
C ARG A 162 1.59 18.38 -6.69
N ILE A 163 1.07 17.21 -7.09
CA ILE A 163 1.87 16.04 -7.41
C ILE A 163 2.74 16.33 -8.64
N PHE A 164 2.14 16.85 -9.71
CA PHE A 164 2.84 17.10 -10.97
C PHE A 164 3.86 18.23 -10.86
N GLN A 165 3.55 19.31 -10.16
CA GLN A 165 4.53 20.36 -9.87
C GLN A 165 5.74 19.81 -9.10
N TYR A 166 5.52 18.94 -8.14
CA TYR A 166 6.62 18.33 -7.40
C TYR A 166 7.40 17.32 -8.25
N TYR A 167 6.71 16.53 -9.05
CA TYR A 167 7.34 15.67 -10.05
C TYR A 167 8.28 16.45 -10.96
N ASP A 168 7.84 17.61 -11.49
CA ASP A 168 8.66 18.48 -12.35
C ASP A 168 9.90 19.03 -11.64
N THR A 169 9.90 19.13 -10.31
CA THR A 169 11.11 19.50 -9.54
C THR A 169 12.09 18.36 -9.37
N LEU A 170 11.62 17.11 -9.43
CA LEU A 170 12.43 15.90 -9.28
C LEU A 170 12.94 15.38 -10.62
N TYR A 171 12.17 15.60 -11.69
CA TYR A 171 12.45 15.11 -13.04
C TYR A 171 12.42 16.24 -14.06
N ASP A 172 13.58 16.68 -14.50
CA ASP A 172 13.79 17.87 -15.35
C ASP A 172 13.83 17.60 -16.87
N LYS A 173 13.92 16.30 -17.27
CA LYS A 173 14.22 15.92 -18.67
C LYS A 173 13.07 16.13 -19.66
N LYS A 174 11.84 16.27 -19.21
CA LYS A 174 10.63 16.51 -20.02
C LYS A 174 10.34 15.52 -21.16
N ASP A 175 11.00 14.36 -21.16
CA ASP A 175 10.75 13.28 -22.10
C ASP A 175 9.59 12.37 -21.66
N PHE A 176 9.09 12.55 -20.42
CA PHE A 176 7.91 11.93 -19.88
C PHE A 176 6.95 12.96 -19.30
N ILE A 177 5.69 12.86 -19.73
CA ILE A 177 4.63 13.80 -19.35
C ILE A 177 3.56 13.06 -18.56
N PRO A 178 3.28 13.45 -17.31
CA PRO A 178 2.20 12.85 -16.55
C PRO A 178 0.84 13.39 -16.99
N SER A 179 -0.13 12.51 -17.00
CA SER A 179 -1.55 12.79 -17.18
C SER A 179 -2.37 12.03 -16.14
N TYR A 180 -3.62 12.40 -15.94
CA TYR A 180 -4.51 11.65 -15.06
C TYR A 180 -5.94 11.65 -15.57
N GLU A 181 -6.66 10.60 -15.20
CA GLU A 181 -8.10 10.49 -15.29
C GLU A 181 -8.68 10.05 -13.95
N TYR A 182 -9.92 10.39 -13.66
CA TYR A 182 -10.56 10.01 -12.41
C TYR A 182 -12.03 9.66 -12.61
N ARG A 183 -12.54 8.87 -11.69
CA ARG A 183 -13.97 8.56 -11.56
C ARG A 183 -14.36 8.41 -10.10
N PRO A 184 -15.61 8.73 -9.73
CA PRO A 184 -16.11 8.39 -8.40
C PRO A 184 -16.15 6.87 -8.25
N ILE A 185 -15.84 6.39 -7.04
CA ILE A 185 -16.05 4.98 -6.68
C ILE A 185 -17.55 4.85 -6.39
N GLN A 186 -18.29 4.25 -7.32
CA GLN A 186 -19.73 4.01 -7.21
C GLN A 186 -20.02 2.58 -7.59
N HIS A 187 -21.04 2.02 -6.95
CA HIS A 187 -21.52 0.71 -7.36
C HIS A 187 -22.10 0.84 -8.79
N SER A 188 -21.61 0.00 -9.69
CA SER A 188 -22.26 -0.17 -11.01
C SER A 188 -23.58 -0.89 -10.75
N ASN A 189 -24.68 -0.14 -10.73
CA ASN A 189 -26.00 -0.73 -10.88
C ASN A 189 -26.12 -1.21 -12.35
N ASP A 190 -25.62 -2.40 -12.63
CA ASP A 190 -25.98 -3.20 -13.81
C ASP A 190 -26.98 -4.28 -13.40
#